data_f657c9e222e280eebb52a803d95e4cea
#
_entry.id   f657c9e222e280eebb52a803d95e4cea
#
_cell.length_a   1.000
_cell.length_b   1.000
_cell.length_c   1.000
_cell.angle_alpha   90.00
_cell.angle_beta   90.00
_cell.angle_gamma   90.00
#
_symmetry.space_group_name_H-M   'P 1'
#
loop_
_entity.id
_entity.type
_entity.pdbx_description
1 polymer ?
#
loop_
_entity_poly.entity_id
_entity_poly.type
_entity_poly.pdbx_seq_one_letter_code
_entity_poly.pdbx_strand_id
1 'polypeptide(L)'
;MGFKVGKAICTQVDKSKKLTGIAHMVEQTSKIPIFRCRDCGDCSLPDTAYLCPESQYVKNQRNGPCGGTKAGKCEILDQECIWIRAYDRLKPFNNETTMLERPVVFRDASLKHTSAWANRFLGRDHHAETNPADDSSGA
;
A
#
# COMPACT_ATOMS: atom_id res chain seq x y z
N MET A 1 -12.40 14.76 6.93
CA MET A 1 -13.77 14.54 6.42
C MET A 1 -13.84 13.37 5.44
N GLY A 2 -12.96 13.28 4.45
CA GLY A 2 -12.99 12.23 3.41
C GLY A 2 -12.88 10.79 3.92
N PHE A 3 -12.07 10.51 4.94
CA PHE A 3 -11.90 9.14 5.46
C PHE A 3 -13.19 8.57 6.08
N LYS A 4 -13.94 9.39 6.84
CA LYS A 4 -15.23 8.97 7.44
C LYS A 4 -16.26 8.63 6.37
N VAL A 5 -16.31 9.40 5.29
CA VAL A 5 -17.20 9.15 4.15
C VAL A 5 -16.78 7.86 3.42
N GLY A 6 -15.49 7.70 3.16
CA GLY A 6 -14.94 6.47 2.57
C GLY A 6 -15.26 5.23 3.41
N LYS A 7 -15.07 5.31 4.73
CA LYS A 7 -15.41 4.21 5.67
C LYS A 7 -16.91 3.85 5.61
N ALA A 8 -17.80 4.86 5.62
CA ALA A 8 -19.25 4.63 5.53
C ALA A 8 -19.64 3.94 4.20
N ILE A 9 -19.10 4.41 3.08
CA ILE A 9 -19.35 3.80 1.76
C ILE A 9 -18.83 2.36 1.74
N CYS A 10 -17.58 2.12 2.15
CA CYS A 10 -16.99 0.78 2.17
C CYS A 10 -17.77 -0.17 3.11
N THR A 11 -18.25 0.31 4.25
CA THR A 11 -19.09 -0.49 5.16
C THR A 11 -20.40 -0.93 4.50
N GLN A 12 -21.01 -0.07 3.71
CA GLN A 12 -22.25 -0.43 2.99
C GLN A 12 -21.98 -1.38 1.83
N VAL A 13 -20.89 -1.16 1.10
CA VAL A 13 -20.46 -2.04 0.00
C VAL A 13 -20.10 -3.43 0.53
N ASP A 14 -19.42 -3.53 1.67
CA ASP A 14 -18.96 -4.79 2.27
C ASP A 14 -20.12 -5.70 2.71
N LYS A 15 -21.29 -5.14 3.00
CA LYS A 15 -22.51 -5.91 3.31
C LYS A 15 -23.03 -6.75 2.14
N SER A 16 -22.63 -6.45 0.92
CA SER A 16 -23.07 -7.16 -0.28
C SER A 16 -21.88 -7.72 -1.05
N LYS A 17 -21.76 -9.04 -1.12
CA LYS A 17 -20.70 -9.74 -1.89
C LYS A 17 -20.62 -9.30 -3.36
N LYS A 18 -21.77 -8.96 -3.97
CA LYS A 18 -21.80 -8.48 -5.36
C LYS A 18 -21.19 -7.08 -5.49
N LEU A 19 -21.54 -6.17 -4.58
CA LEU A 19 -20.98 -4.80 -4.60
C LEU A 19 -19.50 -4.80 -4.28
N THR A 20 -19.05 -5.65 -3.36
CA THR A 20 -17.61 -5.83 -3.06
C THR A 20 -16.84 -6.32 -4.28
N GLY A 21 -17.40 -7.27 -5.03
CA GLY A 21 -16.78 -7.76 -6.27
C GLY A 21 -16.69 -6.69 -7.36
N ILE A 22 -17.73 -5.88 -7.53
CA ILE A 22 -17.74 -4.77 -8.50
C ILE A 22 -16.72 -3.70 -8.09
N ALA A 23 -16.69 -3.30 -6.83
CA ALA A 23 -15.73 -2.33 -6.31
C ALA A 23 -14.29 -2.80 -6.51
N HIS A 24 -14.01 -4.07 -6.22
CA HIS A 24 -12.71 -4.69 -6.46
C HIS A 24 -12.33 -4.70 -7.97
N MET A 25 -13.27 -5.03 -8.85
CA MET A 25 -13.04 -5.00 -10.29
C MET A 25 -12.70 -3.59 -10.78
N VAL A 26 -13.42 -2.56 -10.35
CA VAL A 26 -13.14 -1.17 -10.69
C VAL A 26 -11.77 -0.73 -10.18
N GLU A 27 -11.43 -1.10 -8.94
CA GLU A 27 -10.11 -0.85 -8.37
C GLU A 27 -9.00 -1.47 -9.21
N GLN A 28 -9.13 -2.75 -9.59
CA GLN A 28 -8.11 -3.46 -10.38
C GLN A 28 -7.99 -2.89 -11.79
N THR A 29 -9.09 -2.54 -12.43
CA THR A 29 -9.09 -1.93 -13.77
C THR A 29 -8.27 -0.64 -13.81
N SER A 30 -8.25 0.13 -12.72
CA SER A 30 -7.43 1.34 -12.61
C SER A 30 -6.00 1.05 -12.16
N LYS A 31 -5.80 0.16 -11.21
CA LYS A 31 -4.48 -0.09 -10.59
C LYS A 31 -3.55 -0.95 -11.47
N ILE A 32 -4.08 -1.88 -12.24
CA ILE A 32 -3.26 -2.75 -13.08
C ILE A 32 -2.46 -1.96 -14.10
N PRO A 33 -3.07 -1.11 -14.96
CA PRO A 33 -2.32 -0.36 -15.97
C PRO A 33 -1.38 0.69 -15.38
N ILE A 34 -1.75 1.34 -14.27
CA ILE A 34 -0.98 2.44 -13.70
C ILE A 34 0.19 1.93 -12.85
N PHE A 35 -0.04 0.93 -12.00
CA PHE A 35 0.92 0.47 -10.99
C PHE A 35 1.41 -0.96 -11.23
N ARG A 36 0.94 -1.64 -12.26
CA ARG A 36 1.17 -3.10 -12.48
C ARG A 36 0.74 -3.91 -11.26
N CYS A 37 -0.43 -3.60 -10.70
CA CYS A 37 -0.94 -4.18 -9.47
C CYS A 37 -1.00 -5.71 -9.56
N ARG A 38 -0.59 -6.40 -8.48
CA ARG A 38 -0.64 -7.86 -8.33
C ARG A 38 -1.74 -8.33 -7.38
N ASP A 39 -2.69 -7.48 -7.09
CA ASP A 39 -3.88 -7.81 -6.31
C ASP A 39 -3.57 -8.44 -4.94
N CYS A 40 -2.65 -7.83 -4.21
CA CYS A 40 -2.24 -8.32 -2.91
C CYS A 40 -3.22 -8.03 -1.77
N GLY A 41 -4.20 -7.12 -1.98
CA GLY A 41 -5.24 -6.76 -1.00
C GLY A 41 -4.78 -5.89 0.15
N ASP A 42 -3.48 -5.87 0.42
CA ASP A 42 -2.83 -5.05 1.46
C ASP A 42 -1.84 -4.08 0.79
N CYS A 43 -2.32 -2.87 0.48
CA CYS A 43 -1.65 -1.96 -0.44
C CYS A 43 -0.66 -1.03 0.25
N SER A 44 0.63 -1.09 -0.15
CA SER A 44 1.70 -0.21 0.32
C SER A 44 2.03 0.95 -0.63
N LEU A 45 1.18 1.25 -1.62
CA LEU A 45 1.42 2.37 -2.54
C LEU A 45 1.63 3.72 -1.82
N PRO A 46 0.83 4.07 -0.80
CA PRO A 46 1.06 5.32 -0.06
C PRO A 46 2.40 5.35 0.66
N ASP A 47 2.93 4.17 1.03
CA ASP A 47 4.14 4.04 1.81
C ASP A 47 5.42 4.13 0.98
N THR A 48 5.32 3.91 -0.32
CA THR A 48 6.46 3.78 -1.25
C THR A 48 6.40 4.79 -2.40
N ALA A 49 5.92 6.00 -2.13
CA ALA A 49 5.77 7.06 -3.12
C ALA A 49 5.00 6.60 -4.39
N TYR A 50 3.95 5.81 -4.20
CA TYR A 50 3.14 5.21 -5.27
C TYR A 50 3.92 4.30 -6.24
N LEU A 51 4.99 3.66 -5.75
CA LEU A 51 5.68 2.57 -6.42
C LEU A 51 5.25 1.24 -5.78
N CYS A 52 4.76 0.31 -6.58
CA CYS A 52 4.27 -0.97 -6.04
C CYS A 52 5.44 -1.92 -5.74
N PRO A 53 5.73 -2.27 -4.48
CA PRO A 53 6.82 -3.18 -4.15
C PRO A 53 6.56 -4.62 -4.63
N GLU A 54 5.31 -5.05 -4.72
CA GLU A 54 4.95 -6.37 -5.21
C GLU A 54 5.27 -6.61 -6.70
N SER A 55 5.20 -5.55 -7.50
CA SER A 55 5.43 -5.66 -8.95
C SER A 55 6.75 -5.07 -9.43
N GLN A 56 7.35 -4.17 -8.67
CA GLN A 56 8.51 -3.39 -9.10
C GLN A 56 9.74 -3.59 -8.22
N TYR A 57 9.64 -4.42 -7.16
CA TYR A 57 10.75 -4.73 -6.28
C TYR A 57 11.02 -6.22 -6.24
N VAL A 58 12.21 -6.62 -6.69
CA VAL A 58 12.59 -8.03 -6.83
C VAL A 58 12.57 -8.80 -5.50
N LYS A 59 12.86 -8.12 -4.39
CA LYS A 59 12.84 -8.72 -3.05
C LYS A 59 11.45 -8.77 -2.43
N ASN A 60 10.44 -8.13 -3.02
CA ASN A 60 9.06 -8.03 -2.52
C ASN A 60 8.93 -7.57 -1.06
N GLN A 61 9.95 -6.90 -0.52
CA GLN A 61 9.95 -6.40 0.84
C GLN A 61 9.32 -5.00 0.91
N ARG A 62 8.67 -4.70 2.03
CA ARG A 62 7.98 -3.44 2.27
C ARG A 62 8.56 -2.62 3.42
N ASN A 63 9.68 -3.09 3.99
CA ASN A 63 10.26 -2.58 5.23
C ASN A 63 11.19 -1.39 5.04
N GLY A 64 11.16 -0.75 3.88
CA GLY A 64 12.04 0.36 3.58
C GLY A 64 13.31 -0.05 2.81
N PRO A 65 14.25 0.89 2.62
CA PRO A 65 15.48 0.66 1.88
C PRO A 65 16.30 -0.50 2.44
N CYS A 66 16.71 -1.42 1.57
CA CYS A 66 17.47 -2.62 1.99
C CYS A 66 18.99 -2.44 1.99
N GLY A 67 19.49 -1.29 1.54
CA GLY A 67 20.94 -1.03 1.41
C GLY A 67 21.63 -1.72 0.24
N GLY A 68 20.96 -2.62 -0.48
CA GLY A 68 21.53 -3.38 -1.61
C GLY A 68 21.47 -2.61 -2.94
N THR A 69 21.94 -1.37 -2.94
CA THR A 69 21.97 -0.53 -4.13
C THR A 69 23.39 -0.17 -4.50
N LYS A 70 23.76 -0.34 -5.78
CA LYS A 70 25.03 0.08 -6.35
C LYS A 70 24.78 0.92 -7.60
N ALA A 71 25.30 2.16 -7.62
CA ALA A 71 25.15 3.09 -8.74
C ALA A 71 23.68 3.27 -9.20
N GLY A 72 22.73 3.35 -8.26
CA GLY A 72 21.30 3.52 -8.56
C GLY A 72 20.55 2.24 -8.93
N LYS A 73 21.25 1.12 -9.07
CA LYS A 73 20.68 -0.16 -9.49
C LYS A 73 20.58 -1.15 -8.32
N CYS A 74 19.64 -2.08 -8.45
CA CYS A 74 19.48 -3.17 -7.50
C CYS A 74 20.65 -4.18 -7.62
N GLU A 75 21.15 -4.67 -6.48
CA GLU A 75 22.23 -5.66 -6.46
C GLU A 75 21.86 -7.02 -7.09
N ILE A 76 20.56 -7.36 -7.14
CA ILE A 76 20.10 -8.66 -7.64
C ILE A 76 19.86 -8.62 -9.15
N LEU A 77 19.26 -7.53 -9.64
CA LEU A 77 18.91 -7.36 -11.06
C LEU A 77 19.44 -6.02 -11.56
N ASP A 78 19.82 -5.96 -12.84
CA ASP A 78 20.25 -4.72 -13.50
C ASP A 78 19.05 -3.80 -13.79
N GLN A 79 18.31 -3.44 -12.76
CA GLN A 79 17.18 -2.51 -12.80
C GLN A 79 17.32 -1.41 -11.76
N GLU A 80 16.69 -0.28 -12.01
CA GLU A 80 16.67 0.83 -11.06
C GLU A 80 16.11 0.39 -9.70
N CYS A 81 16.78 0.85 -8.63
CA CYS A 81 16.31 0.58 -7.28
C CYS A 81 14.99 1.31 -6.99
N ILE A 82 13.97 0.57 -6.57
CA ILE A 82 12.65 1.14 -6.22
C ILE A 82 12.77 2.18 -5.10
N TRP A 83 13.65 1.96 -4.13
CA TRP A 83 13.82 2.86 -3.00
C TRP A 83 14.52 4.17 -3.36
N ILE A 84 15.45 4.15 -4.31
CA ILE A 84 16.02 5.39 -4.87
C ILE A 84 14.94 6.15 -5.62
N ARG A 85 14.16 5.49 -6.46
CA ARG A 85 13.05 6.12 -7.16
C ARG A 85 12.01 6.71 -6.21
N ALA A 86 11.73 6.05 -5.10
CA ALA A 86 10.84 6.55 -4.06
C ALA A 86 11.43 7.79 -3.37
N TYR A 87 12.71 7.74 -3.03
CA TYR A 87 13.44 8.87 -2.46
C TYR A 87 13.40 10.09 -3.37
N ASP A 88 13.74 9.92 -4.64
CA ASP A 88 13.76 11.00 -5.63
C ASP A 88 12.37 11.64 -5.83
N ARG A 89 11.29 10.85 -5.68
CA ARG A 89 9.92 11.36 -5.73
C ARG A 89 9.52 12.14 -4.49
N LEU A 90 10.00 11.78 -3.33
CA LEU A 90 9.63 12.40 -2.05
C LEU A 90 10.49 13.62 -1.71
N LYS A 91 11.75 13.63 -2.16
CA LYS A 91 12.73 14.69 -1.86
C LYS A 91 12.27 16.11 -2.24
N PRO A 92 11.64 16.37 -3.40
CA PRO A 92 11.14 17.70 -3.74
C PRO A 92 10.09 18.25 -2.77
N PHE A 93 9.47 17.37 -1.98
CA PHE A 93 8.46 17.73 -0.98
C PHE A 93 8.98 17.68 0.46
N ASN A 94 10.31 17.47 0.65
CA ASN A 94 10.95 17.26 1.96
C ASN A 94 10.27 16.15 2.79
N ASN A 95 9.87 15.07 2.12
CA ASN A 95 9.10 13.97 2.72
C ASN A 95 9.80 12.62 2.62
N GLU A 96 11.09 12.60 2.28
CA GLU A 96 11.91 11.38 2.10
C GLU A 96 12.11 10.59 3.39
N THR A 97 12.13 11.26 4.54
CA THR A 97 12.29 10.63 5.85
C THR A 97 11.13 9.70 6.20
N THR A 98 9.95 9.92 5.64
CA THR A 98 8.77 9.08 5.90
C THR A 98 8.97 7.61 5.51
N MET A 99 9.87 7.32 4.58
CA MET A 99 10.21 5.93 4.23
C MET A 99 11.02 5.21 5.31
N LEU A 100 11.72 5.96 6.17
CA LEU A 100 12.62 5.43 7.19
C LEU A 100 11.93 5.32 8.56
N GLU A 101 10.93 6.15 8.81
CA GLU A 101 10.26 6.28 10.11
C GLU A 101 9.11 5.29 10.29
N ARG A 102 8.87 4.43 9.31
CA ARG A 102 7.76 3.48 9.35
C ARG A 102 8.10 2.19 10.08
N PRO A 103 7.15 1.62 10.81
CA PRO A 103 7.30 0.28 11.35
C PRO A 103 7.43 -0.76 10.24
N VAL A 104 7.93 -1.92 10.60
CA VAL A 104 7.99 -3.08 9.71
C VAL A 104 6.58 -3.45 9.26
N VAL A 105 6.39 -3.59 7.94
CA VAL A 105 5.10 -3.95 7.35
C VAL A 105 5.01 -5.45 7.17
N PHE A 106 4.15 -6.08 7.94
CA PHE A 106 3.75 -7.47 7.75
C PHE A 106 2.50 -7.52 6.86
N ARG A 107 2.67 -8.09 5.66
CA ARG A 107 1.56 -8.27 4.75
C ARG A 107 0.63 -9.38 5.23
N ASP A 108 -0.66 -9.09 5.33
CA ASP A 108 -1.67 -10.12 5.52
C ASP A 108 -1.97 -10.83 4.19
N ALA A 109 -1.51 -12.07 4.06
CA ALA A 109 -1.72 -12.87 2.86
C ALA A 109 -3.19 -13.28 2.66
N SER A 110 -4.00 -13.26 3.72
CA SER A 110 -5.44 -13.60 3.64
C SER A 110 -6.25 -12.55 2.86
N LEU A 111 -5.73 -11.32 2.77
CA LEU A 111 -6.35 -10.22 2.02
C LEU A 111 -6.15 -10.30 0.51
N LYS A 112 -5.34 -11.24 0.03
CA LYS A 112 -5.09 -11.43 -1.40
C LYS A 112 -6.41 -11.64 -2.17
N HIS A 113 -6.52 -10.98 -3.32
CA HIS A 113 -7.73 -10.97 -4.15
C HIS A 113 -8.95 -10.30 -3.51
N THR A 114 -8.72 -9.39 -2.56
CA THR A 114 -9.75 -8.51 -2.01
C THR A 114 -9.46 -7.05 -2.32
N SER A 115 -10.46 -6.18 -2.18
CA SER A 115 -10.29 -4.75 -2.44
C SER A 115 -9.37 -4.11 -1.40
N ALA A 116 -8.20 -3.63 -1.83
CA ALA A 116 -7.28 -2.92 -0.95
C ALA A 116 -7.84 -1.57 -0.47
N TRP A 117 -8.68 -0.92 -1.27
CA TRP A 117 -9.38 0.28 -0.82
C TRP A 117 -10.35 -0.02 0.32
N ALA A 118 -11.17 -1.06 0.16
CA ALA A 118 -12.07 -1.49 1.23
C ALA A 118 -11.29 -1.89 2.48
N ASN A 119 -10.22 -2.66 2.36
CA ASN A 119 -9.38 -3.07 3.48
C ASN A 119 -8.79 -1.87 4.22
N ARG A 120 -8.34 -0.85 3.50
CA ARG A 120 -7.83 0.40 4.09
C ARG A 120 -8.89 1.14 4.90
N PHE A 121 -10.08 1.34 4.33
CA PHE A 121 -11.16 2.08 5.01
C PHE A 121 -11.81 1.30 6.15
N LEU A 122 -11.77 -0.03 6.08
CA LEU A 122 -12.34 -0.90 7.11
C LEU A 122 -11.32 -1.29 8.19
N GLY A 123 -10.07 -0.81 8.09
CA GLY A 123 -9.02 -1.10 9.06
C GLY A 123 -8.63 -2.59 9.07
N ARG A 124 -8.48 -3.20 7.90
CA ARG A 124 -8.08 -4.61 7.75
C ARG A 124 -6.63 -4.74 7.25
N ASP A 125 -6.06 -3.69 6.71
CA ASP A 125 -4.69 -3.67 6.18
C ASP A 125 -3.66 -3.30 7.27
N HIS A 126 -2.37 -3.34 6.91
CA HIS A 126 -1.27 -3.02 7.82
C HIS A 126 -1.30 -1.59 8.40
N HIS A 127 -2.15 -0.72 7.89
CA HIS A 127 -2.32 0.62 8.46
C HIS A 127 -3.37 0.65 9.59
N ALA A 128 -4.04 -0.45 9.89
CA ALA A 128 -5.07 -0.51 10.94
C ALA A 128 -4.51 -0.07 12.29
N GLU A 129 -3.30 -0.51 12.61
CA GLU A 129 -2.60 -0.20 13.87
C GLU A 129 -2.14 1.26 13.97
N THR A 130 -2.07 1.98 12.86
CA THR A 130 -1.62 3.38 12.82
C THR A 130 -2.76 4.39 12.74
N ASN A 131 -4.01 3.95 12.73
CA ASN A 131 -5.17 4.84 12.70
C ASN A 131 -5.55 5.27 14.14
N PRO A 132 -5.27 6.53 14.54
CA PRO A 132 -5.60 7.02 15.89
C PRO A 132 -7.11 7.14 16.16
N ALA A 133 -7.97 6.71 15.23
CA ALA A 133 -9.42 6.78 15.38
C ALA A 133 -10.02 5.55 16.10
N ASP A 134 -9.27 4.48 16.29
CA ASP A 134 -9.74 3.26 16.95
C ASP A 134 -9.27 3.12 18.41
N ASP A 135 -8.52 4.07 18.93
CA ASP A 135 -8.03 4.08 20.34
C ASP A 135 -9.12 4.52 21.36
N SER A 136 -10.36 4.64 20.92
CA SER A 136 -11.49 5.04 21.78
C SER A 136 -12.39 3.89 22.24
N SER A 137 -12.00 2.62 22.05
CA SER A 137 -12.79 1.45 22.46
C SER A 137 -12.03 0.47 23.37
N GLY A 138 -11.13 1.00 24.21
CA GLY A 138 -10.36 0.16 25.16
C GLY A 138 -10.09 0.90 26.46
N ALA A 139 -11.14 1.22 27.22
CA ALA A 139 -11.06 1.54 28.64
C ALA A 139 -12.30 0.99 29.34
#